data_06c06edd8ea00e8bdf1290950b0966e3
#
_entry.id   06c06edd8ea00e8bdf1290950b0966e3
#
_cell.length_a   1.000
_cell.length_b   1.000
_cell.length_c   1.000
_cell.angle_alpha   90.00
_cell.angle_beta   90.00
_cell.angle_gamma   90.00
#
_symmetry.space_group_name_H-M   'P 1'
#
loop_
_entity.id
_entity.type
_entity.pdbx_description
1 polymer ?
#
loop_
_entity_poly.entity_id
_entity_poly.type
_entity_poly.pdbx_seq_one_letter_code
_entity_poly.pdbx_strand_id
1 'polypeptide(L)'
;MRLVRVGWLAWLLVGTGAVQASEVWTGWVSWVMDGDTVLVVREGQREPVKLRIDGIDAPESCQPGGEASRDAMMRMALRKTVQVVDVGRDVYGRHIGRLSIDGVDLGAEMVRSGMAWAYRFRTGKGPYAGLQRQAQKQKTGLFGASQSAMSPPLFRKFHGTCHGHSAP
;
A
#
# COMPACT_ATOMS: atom_id res chain seq x y z
N MET A 1 22.21 -70.33 7.55
CA MET A 1 22.49 -68.88 7.37
C MET A 1 21.18 -68.17 7.03
N ARG A 2 20.59 -67.43 7.97
CA ARG A 2 19.35 -66.68 7.74
C ARG A 2 19.73 -65.20 7.52
N LEU A 3 19.44 -64.67 6.33
CA LEU A 3 19.63 -63.28 5.98
C LEU A 3 18.48 -62.43 6.56
N VAL A 4 18.81 -61.51 7.48
CA VAL A 4 17.88 -60.52 8.00
C VAL A 4 17.87 -59.32 7.03
N ARG A 5 16.74 -59.09 6.38
CA ARG A 5 16.52 -57.88 5.57
C ARG A 5 16.09 -56.75 6.50
N VAL A 6 16.95 -55.75 6.69
CA VAL A 6 16.63 -54.50 7.36
C VAL A 6 15.93 -53.57 6.37
N GLY A 7 14.63 -53.38 6.55
CA GLY A 7 13.85 -52.42 5.75
C GLY A 7 14.08 -51.02 6.26
N TRP A 8 14.57 -50.13 5.40
CA TRP A 8 14.66 -48.70 5.66
C TRP A 8 13.29 -48.06 5.41
N LEU A 9 12.57 -47.63 6.48
CA LEU A 9 11.41 -46.79 6.37
C LEU A 9 11.88 -45.33 6.18
N ALA A 10 11.75 -44.81 4.97
CA ALA A 10 11.97 -43.40 4.67
C ALA A 10 10.76 -42.61 5.17
N TRP A 11 10.95 -41.79 6.22
CA TRP A 11 9.98 -40.83 6.68
C TRP A 11 9.97 -39.64 5.71
N LEU A 12 8.91 -39.50 4.91
CA LEU A 12 8.60 -38.28 4.13
C LEU A 12 8.13 -37.20 5.08
N LEU A 13 8.99 -36.24 5.41
CA LEU A 13 8.65 -35.01 6.07
C LEU A 13 7.88 -34.14 5.07
N VAL A 14 6.55 -34.19 5.12
CA VAL A 14 5.68 -33.22 4.41
C VAL A 14 5.77 -31.90 5.19
N GLY A 15 6.61 -31.00 4.70
CA GLY A 15 6.69 -29.63 5.20
C GLY A 15 5.38 -28.90 4.91
N THR A 16 4.53 -28.75 5.93
CA THR A 16 3.36 -27.87 5.86
C THR A 16 3.85 -26.43 5.84
N GLY A 17 3.99 -25.85 4.65
CA GLY A 17 4.20 -24.44 4.47
C GLY A 17 3.00 -23.70 5.09
N ALA A 18 3.22 -23.00 6.21
CA ALA A 18 2.19 -22.12 6.80
C ALA A 18 1.86 -21.01 5.78
N VAL A 19 0.69 -21.08 5.16
CA VAL A 19 0.11 -19.96 4.43
C VAL A 19 -0.20 -18.90 5.47
N GLN A 20 0.57 -17.80 5.46
CA GLN A 20 0.32 -16.66 6.33
C GLN A 20 -0.98 -16.01 5.85
N ALA A 21 -2.06 -16.27 6.58
CA ALA A 21 -3.34 -15.63 6.30
C ALA A 21 -3.20 -14.13 6.53
N SER A 22 -3.68 -13.32 5.59
CA SER A 22 -3.75 -11.87 5.76
C SER A 22 -4.66 -11.54 6.95
N GLU A 23 -4.15 -10.78 7.91
CA GLU A 23 -4.95 -10.34 9.05
C GLU A 23 -5.93 -9.25 8.61
N VAL A 24 -7.21 -9.39 8.97
CA VAL A 24 -8.24 -8.37 8.71
C VAL A 24 -8.66 -7.76 10.05
N TRP A 25 -8.63 -6.43 10.13
CA TRP A 25 -9.01 -5.71 11.33
C TRP A 25 -9.65 -4.36 11.02
N THR A 26 -10.32 -3.76 12.00
CA THR A 26 -11.01 -2.47 11.91
C THR A 26 -10.30 -1.44 12.78
N GLY A 27 -10.30 -0.21 12.32
CA GLY A 27 -9.76 0.94 13.05
C GLY A 27 -10.24 2.25 12.46
N TRP A 28 -9.74 3.37 12.95
CA TRP A 28 -10.04 4.69 12.40
C TRP A 28 -8.75 5.43 12.03
N VAL A 29 -8.80 6.20 10.94
CA VAL A 29 -7.66 6.98 10.47
C VAL A 29 -7.48 8.22 11.34
N SER A 30 -6.41 8.24 12.14
CA SER A 30 -6.08 9.35 13.03
C SER A 30 -5.31 10.47 12.33
N TRP A 31 -4.51 10.11 11.32
CA TRP A 31 -3.68 11.04 10.57
C TRP A 31 -3.38 10.54 9.15
N VAL A 32 -3.22 11.47 8.22
CA VAL A 32 -2.78 11.20 6.85
C VAL A 32 -1.42 11.86 6.66
N MET A 33 -0.39 11.05 6.43
CA MET A 33 0.98 11.54 6.24
C MET A 33 1.19 12.05 4.81
N ASP A 34 0.78 11.24 3.84
CA ASP A 34 0.80 11.51 2.40
C ASP A 34 -0.31 10.72 1.69
N GLY A 35 -0.30 10.68 0.36
CA GLY A 35 -1.38 10.03 -0.41
C GLY A 35 -1.42 8.51 -0.31
N ASP A 36 -0.43 7.87 0.29
CA ASP A 36 -0.37 6.41 0.40
C ASP A 36 0.07 5.91 1.78
N THR A 37 0.23 6.81 2.75
CA THR A 37 0.65 6.46 4.11
C THR A 37 -0.25 7.14 5.13
N VAL A 38 -0.86 6.36 6.00
CA VAL A 38 -1.79 6.82 7.04
C VAL A 38 -1.44 6.24 8.40
N LEU A 39 -1.89 6.91 9.46
CA LEU A 39 -1.89 6.38 10.83
C LEU A 39 -3.30 5.89 11.16
N VAL A 40 -3.42 4.63 11.52
CA VAL A 40 -4.70 4.00 11.86
C VAL A 40 -4.66 3.52 13.32
N VAL A 41 -5.59 3.97 14.13
CA VAL A 41 -5.77 3.44 15.48
C VAL A 41 -6.70 2.24 15.39
N ARG A 42 -6.15 1.06 15.67
CA ARG A 42 -6.90 -0.19 15.67
C ARG A 42 -7.94 -0.19 16.78
N GLU A 43 -9.11 -0.74 16.52
CA GLU A 43 -10.15 -0.89 17.53
C GLU A 43 -9.62 -1.60 18.79
N GLY A 44 -9.90 -1.04 19.97
CA GLY A 44 -9.38 -1.53 21.26
C GLY A 44 -7.92 -1.17 21.56
N GLN A 45 -7.21 -0.47 20.68
CA GLN A 45 -5.84 0.01 20.90
C GLN A 45 -5.79 1.53 21.05
N ARG A 46 -4.68 2.05 21.60
CA ARG A 46 -4.45 3.50 21.74
C ARG A 46 -3.38 4.00 20.77
N GLU A 47 -2.39 3.16 20.50
CA GLU A 47 -1.26 3.51 19.65
C GLU A 47 -1.62 3.34 18.19
N PRO A 48 -1.33 4.36 17.36
CA PRO A 48 -1.58 4.27 15.93
C PRO A 48 -0.58 3.35 15.23
N VAL A 49 -1.07 2.59 14.29
CA VAL A 49 -0.26 1.79 13.36
C VAL A 49 0.02 2.63 12.12
N LYS A 50 1.30 2.78 11.77
CA LYS A 50 1.70 3.39 10.49
C LYS A 50 1.52 2.38 9.37
N LEU A 51 0.57 2.67 8.48
CA LEU A 51 0.17 1.81 7.38
C LEU A 51 0.51 2.44 6.03
N ARG A 52 1.27 1.72 5.22
CA ARG A 52 1.52 2.01 3.81
C ARG A 52 0.47 1.27 2.99
N ILE A 53 -0.27 1.99 2.16
CA ILE A 53 -1.32 1.40 1.33
C ILE A 53 -0.70 0.56 0.22
N ASP A 54 -1.10 -0.71 0.16
CA ASP A 54 -0.61 -1.66 -0.83
C ASP A 54 -1.07 -1.28 -2.26
N GLY A 55 -0.20 -1.56 -3.21
CA GLY A 55 -0.52 -1.45 -4.63
C GLY A 55 -0.47 -0.05 -5.22
N ILE A 56 -0.23 1.00 -4.42
CA ILE A 56 -0.11 2.39 -4.90
C ILE A 56 1.21 3.03 -4.52
N ASP A 57 1.56 4.12 -5.21
CA ASP A 57 2.72 4.97 -4.92
C ASP A 57 2.31 6.43 -5.17
N ALA A 58 2.17 7.19 -4.10
CA ALA A 58 1.75 8.59 -4.15
C ALA A 58 2.95 9.52 -4.30
N PRO A 59 2.75 10.74 -4.81
CA PRO A 59 3.81 11.76 -4.81
C PRO A 59 4.29 12.02 -3.39
N GLU A 60 5.59 12.22 -3.25
CA GLU A 60 6.20 12.66 -1.99
C GLU A 60 5.60 14.02 -1.56
N SER A 61 5.60 14.31 -0.27
CA SER A 61 5.00 15.54 0.27
C SER A 61 5.58 16.83 -0.34
N CYS A 62 6.86 16.84 -0.69
CA CYS A 62 7.53 17.96 -1.36
C CYS A 62 7.53 17.86 -2.89
N GLN A 63 6.99 16.80 -3.45
CA GLN A 63 6.87 16.62 -4.88
C GLN A 63 5.67 17.43 -5.40
N PRO A 64 5.75 18.05 -6.60
CA PRO A 64 4.56 18.63 -7.23
C PRO A 64 3.40 17.64 -7.29
N GLY A 65 2.26 18.03 -6.72
CA GLY A 65 1.09 17.17 -6.57
C GLY A 65 1.02 16.35 -5.26
N GLY A 66 2.04 16.39 -4.42
CA GLY A 66 2.07 15.69 -3.13
C GLY A 66 0.97 16.17 -2.18
N GLU A 67 0.81 17.49 -2.05
CA GLU A 67 -0.26 18.09 -1.24
C GLU A 67 -1.64 17.70 -1.76
N ALA A 68 -1.89 17.81 -3.08
CA ALA A 68 -3.16 17.42 -3.67
C ALA A 68 -3.49 15.94 -3.46
N SER A 69 -2.49 15.07 -3.55
CA SER A 69 -2.60 13.64 -3.28
C SER A 69 -2.95 13.36 -1.81
N ARG A 70 -2.22 14.00 -0.87
CA ARG A 70 -2.51 13.92 0.56
C ARG A 70 -3.92 14.39 0.89
N ASP A 71 -4.33 15.54 0.34
CA ASP A 71 -5.66 16.10 0.56
C ASP A 71 -6.76 15.19 0.02
N ALA A 72 -6.54 14.51 -1.11
CA ALA A 72 -7.46 13.51 -1.62
C ALA A 72 -7.64 12.37 -0.62
N MET A 73 -6.56 11.82 -0.08
CA MET A 73 -6.62 10.77 0.96
C MET A 73 -7.28 11.30 2.24
N MET A 74 -6.98 12.53 2.67
CA MET A 74 -7.62 13.15 3.83
C MET A 74 -9.14 13.23 3.68
N ARG A 75 -9.63 13.69 2.55
CA ARG A 75 -11.08 13.77 2.27
C ARG A 75 -11.76 12.40 2.32
N MET A 76 -11.08 11.38 1.84
CA MET A 76 -11.62 10.02 1.82
C MET A 76 -11.60 9.34 3.18
N ALA A 77 -10.52 9.49 3.95
CA ALA A 77 -10.23 8.59 5.06
C ALA A 77 -10.10 9.25 6.44
N LEU A 78 -9.70 10.52 6.54
CA LEU A 78 -9.39 11.13 7.83
C LEU A 78 -10.60 11.09 8.78
N ARG A 79 -10.38 10.60 10.01
CA ARG A 79 -11.38 10.42 11.07
C ARG A 79 -12.52 9.45 10.71
N LYS A 80 -12.34 8.63 9.69
CA LYS A 80 -13.31 7.59 9.32
C LYS A 80 -12.85 6.23 9.79
N THR A 81 -13.82 5.37 10.05
CA THR A 81 -13.58 3.94 10.31
C THR A 81 -13.23 3.25 9.00
N VAL A 82 -12.18 2.44 9.04
CA VAL A 82 -11.65 1.69 7.90
C VAL A 82 -11.53 0.22 8.27
N GLN A 83 -11.73 -0.63 7.29
CA GLN A 83 -11.29 -2.02 7.33
C GLN A 83 -9.89 -2.10 6.72
N VAL A 84 -8.99 -2.78 7.41
CA VAL A 84 -7.62 -3.01 6.99
C VAL A 84 -7.42 -4.49 6.72
N VAL A 85 -6.90 -4.81 5.53
CA VAL A 85 -6.36 -6.13 5.21
C VAL A 85 -4.84 -6.00 5.26
N ASP A 86 -4.22 -6.45 6.37
CA ASP A 86 -2.77 -6.41 6.54
C ASP A 86 -2.13 -7.52 5.69
N VAL A 87 -1.24 -7.16 4.77
CA VAL A 87 -0.57 -8.08 3.86
C VAL A 87 0.90 -8.30 4.23
N GLY A 88 1.38 -7.66 5.29
CA GLY A 88 2.72 -7.85 5.82
C GLY A 88 3.44 -6.55 6.18
N ARG A 89 4.77 -6.61 6.18
CA ARG A 89 5.64 -5.46 6.49
C ARG A 89 6.67 -5.24 5.39
N ASP A 90 7.02 -3.98 5.18
CA ASP A 90 8.13 -3.65 4.29
C ASP A 90 9.51 -3.77 5.01
N VAL A 91 10.57 -3.52 4.26
CA VAL A 91 11.95 -3.57 4.77
C VAL A 91 12.25 -2.53 5.85
N TYR A 92 11.39 -1.53 6.02
CA TYR A 92 11.46 -0.50 7.05
C TYR A 92 10.58 -0.80 8.26
N GLY A 93 9.93 -1.99 8.29
CA GLY A 93 9.04 -2.42 9.36
C GLY A 93 7.64 -1.78 9.34
N ARG A 94 7.28 -0.99 8.30
CA ARG A 94 5.95 -0.41 8.17
C ARG A 94 4.95 -1.51 7.80
N HIS A 95 3.76 -1.47 8.36
CA HIS A 95 2.67 -2.32 7.89
C HIS A 95 2.32 -1.96 6.45
N ILE A 96 2.09 -2.97 5.64
CA ILE A 96 1.54 -2.84 4.28
C ILE A 96 0.14 -3.42 4.31
N GLY A 97 -0.85 -2.68 3.84
CA GLY A 97 -2.23 -3.15 3.86
C GLY A 97 -3.12 -2.44 2.86
N ARG A 98 -4.27 -3.05 2.60
CA ARG A 98 -5.35 -2.44 1.83
C ARG A 98 -6.36 -1.83 2.79
N LEU A 99 -6.82 -0.64 2.46
CA LEU A 99 -7.84 0.08 3.22
C LEU A 99 -9.13 0.14 2.44
N SER A 100 -10.23 -0.14 3.11
CA SER A 100 -11.56 0.08 2.54
C SER A 100 -12.50 0.76 3.53
N ILE A 101 -13.46 1.52 2.98
CA ILE A 101 -14.60 2.11 3.69
C ILE A 101 -15.84 1.68 2.93
N ASP A 102 -16.79 1.05 3.63
CA ASP A 102 -18.05 0.56 3.04
C ASP A 102 -17.81 -0.29 1.78
N GLY A 103 -16.77 -1.12 1.79
CA GLY A 103 -16.37 -1.98 0.68
C GLY A 103 -15.63 -1.25 -0.47
N VAL A 104 -15.44 0.06 -0.39
CA VAL A 104 -14.70 0.85 -1.39
C VAL A 104 -13.21 0.82 -1.07
N ASP A 105 -12.40 0.30 -2.00
CA ASP A 105 -10.92 0.25 -1.89
C ASP A 105 -10.33 1.64 -2.12
N LEU A 106 -9.71 2.21 -1.07
CA LEU A 106 -9.14 3.57 -1.13
C LEU A 106 -7.92 3.67 -2.04
N GLY A 107 -7.12 2.61 -2.14
CA GLY A 107 -6.00 2.54 -3.09
C GLY A 107 -6.49 2.61 -4.54
N ALA A 108 -7.55 1.88 -4.85
CA ALA A 108 -8.20 1.93 -6.17
C ALA A 108 -8.72 3.34 -6.50
N GLU A 109 -9.36 4.01 -5.52
CA GLU A 109 -9.89 5.37 -5.71
C GLU A 109 -8.79 6.40 -5.93
N MET A 110 -7.68 6.30 -5.20
CA MET A 110 -6.51 7.17 -5.40
C MET A 110 -5.94 7.03 -6.81
N VAL A 111 -5.84 5.81 -7.33
CA VAL A 111 -5.36 5.59 -8.71
C VAL A 111 -6.39 6.02 -9.75
N ARG A 112 -7.68 5.74 -9.53
CA ARG A 112 -8.77 6.11 -10.44
C ARG A 112 -8.88 7.64 -10.59
N SER A 113 -8.77 8.36 -9.48
CA SER A 113 -8.77 9.84 -9.48
C SER A 113 -7.46 10.47 -9.97
N GLY A 114 -6.45 9.65 -10.28
CA GLY A 114 -5.15 10.12 -10.72
C GLY A 114 -4.32 10.78 -9.61
N MET A 115 -4.63 10.52 -8.33
CA MET A 115 -3.91 11.07 -7.19
C MET A 115 -2.76 10.20 -6.70
N ALA A 116 -2.64 8.96 -7.23
CA ALA A 116 -1.50 8.08 -7.02
C ALA A 116 -1.20 7.27 -8.28
N TRP A 117 0.04 6.79 -8.38
CA TRP A 117 0.42 5.80 -9.38
C TRP A 117 0.11 4.40 -8.87
N ALA A 118 -0.25 3.49 -9.79
CA ALA A 118 -0.27 2.07 -9.49
C ALA A 118 1.16 1.57 -9.28
N TYR A 119 1.44 1.01 -8.14
CA TYR A 119 2.73 0.39 -7.87
C TYR A 119 2.98 -0.74 -8.88
N ARG A 120 4.21 -0.86 -9.38
CA ARG A 120 4.60 -1.81 -10.44
C ARG A 120 3.83 -1.67 -11.76
N PHE A 121 3.28 -0.49 -12.06
CA PHE A 121 2.57 -0.22 -13.32
C PHE A 121 3.36 -0.64 -14.56
N ARG A 122 4.66 -0.32 -14.60
CA ARG A 122 5.54 -0.63 -15.76
C ARG A 122 5.67 -2.13 -16.05
N THR A 123 5.51 -2.97 -15.04
CA THR A 123 5.55 -4.45 -15.19
C THR A 123 4.16 -5.05 -15.44
N GLY A 124 3.09 -4.25 -15.34
CA GLY A 124 1.71 -4.70 -15.42
C GLY A 124 1.25 -5.63 -14.30
N LYS A 125 2.09 -5.83 -13.26
CA LYS A 125 1.84 -6.78 -12.17
C LYS A 125 1.11 -6.19 -10.95
N GLY A 126 0.87 -4.88 -10.93
CA GLY A 126 0.15 -4.22 -9.85
C GLY A 126 -1.38 -4.36 -9.99
N PRO A 127 -2.14 -4.36 -8.88
CA PRO A 127 -3.58 -4.56 -8.90
C PRO A 127 -4.34 -3.45 -9.64
N TYR A 128 -3.77 -2.25 -9.71
CA TYR A 128 -4.45 -1.05 -10.23
C TYR A 128 -3.91 -0.56 -11.57
N ALA A 129 -3.10 -1.35 -12.29
CA ALA A 129 -2.52 -0.95 -13.56
C ALA A 129 -3.55 -0.54 -14.62
N GLY A 130 -4.73 -1.21 -14.63
CA GLY A 130 -5.86 -0.85 -15.50
C GLY A 130 -6.46 0.52 -15.17
N LEU A 131 -6.64 0.81 -13.89
CA LEU A 131 -7.15 2.10 -13.41
C LEU A 131 -6.20 3.25 -13.76
N GLN A 132 -4.89 3.05 -13.62
CA GLN A 132 -3.92 4.07 -14.02
C GLN A 132 -3.96 4.36 -15.52
N ARG A 133 -4.05 3.33 -16.38
CA ARG A 133 -4.20 3.55 -17.82
C ARG A 133 -5.43 4.38 -18.15
N GLN A 134 -6.54 4.11 -17.46
CA GLN A 134 -7.77 4.88 -17.61
C GLN A 134 -7.61 6.34 -17.16
N ALA A 135 -7.03 6.58 -15.97
CA ALA A 135 -6.77 7.90 -15.44
C ALA A 135 -5.86 8.72 -16.36
N GLN A 136 -4.82 8.10 -16.91
CA GLN A 136 -3.92 8.72 -17.91
C GLN A 136 -4.64 9.08 -19.21
N LYS A 137 -5.47 8.17 -19.75
CA LYS A 137 -6.27 8.43 -20.95
C LYS A 137 -7.26 9.57 -20.75
N GLN A 138 -7.87 9.65 -19.58
CA GLN A 138 -8.84 10.69 -19.20
C GLN A 138 -8.15 11.98 -18.72
N LYS A 139 -6.82 11.99 -18.58
CA LYS A 139 -6.04 13.11 -18.05
C LYS A 139 -6.56 13.57 -16.67
N THR A 140 -6.88 12.62 -15.78
CA THR A 140 -7.44 12.91 -14.46
C THR A 140 -6.33 13.24 -13.46
N GLY A 141 -6.62 14.14 -12.51
CA GLY A 141 -5.72 14.47 -11.41
C GLY A 141 -4.32 14.88 -11.89
N LEU A 142 -3.30 14.26 -11.35
CA LEU A 142 -1.88 14.49 -11.67
C LEU A 142 -1.54 14.23 -13.14
N PHE A 143 -2.33 13.41 -13.83
CA PHE A 143 -2.12 13.11 -15.25
C PHE A 143 -2.74 14.15 -16.19
N GLY A 144 -3.54 15.10 -15.64
CA GLY A 144 -4.21 16.15 -16.41
C GLY A 144 -3.42 17.44 -16.51
N ALA A 145 -2.44 17.67 -15.66
CA ALA A 145 -1.63 18.86 -15.68
C ALA A 145 -0.75 18.92 -16.95
N SER A 146 -0.51 20.12 -17.46
CA SER A 146 0.37 20.38 -18.60
C SER A 146 1.83 19.99 -18.36
N GLN A 147 2.20 19.67 -17.11
CA GLN A 147 3.44 19.05 -16.73
C GLN A 147 3.18 17.55 -16.55
N SER A 148 3.86 16.75 -17.35
CA SER A 148 3.93 15.30 -17.13
C SER A 148 4.39 15.04 -15.69
N ALA A 149 3.47 14.64 -14.82
CA ALA A 149 3.79 14.43 -13.42
C ALA A 149 4.87 13.34 -13.31
N MET A 150 6.00 13.70 -12.72
CA MET A 150 7.09 12.76 -12.48
C MET A 150 6.60 11.66 -11.54
N SER A 151 6.87 10.40 -11.88
CA SER A 151 6.50 9.30 -11.00
C SER A 151 7.30 9.35 -9.69
N PRO A 152 6.72 8.95 -8.53
CA PRO A 152 7.41 9.01 -7.25
C PRO A 152 8.77 8.29 -7.22
N PRO A 153 8.96 7.11 -7.83
CA PRO A 153 10.28 6.48 -7.87
C PRO A 153 11.30 7.31 -8.65
N LEU A 154 10.87 8.00 -9.70
CA LEU A 154 11.76 8.85 -10.48
C LEU A 154 12.10 10.12 -9.70
N PHE A 155 11.13 10.71 -9.01
CA PHE A 155 11.35 11.85 -8.13
C PHE A 155 12.36 11.53 -7.04
N ARG A 156 12.17 10.41 -6.31
CA ARG A 156 13.10 9.95 -5.27
C ARG A 156 14.52 9.74 -5.79
N LYS A 157 14.66 9.27 -7.03
CA LYS A 157 15.99 9.08 -7.65
C LYS A 157 16.75 10.39 -7.83
N PHE A 158 16.07 11.50 -8.14
CA PHE A 158 16.71 12.78 -8.42
C PHE A 158 16.74 13.74 -7.22
N HIS A 159 15.77 13.65 -6.32
CA HIS A 159 15.56 14.62 -5.25
C HIS A 159 15.64 13.98 -3.84
N GLY A 160 15.75 12.65 -3.77
CA GLY A 160 15.64 11.93 -2.48
C GLY A 160 14.21 11.87 -1.97
N THR A 161 14.08 11.44 -0.73
CA THR A 161 12.80 11.45 0.00
C THR A 161 12.65 12.77 0.74
N CYS A 162 11.42 13.28 0.88
CA CYS A 162 11.13 14.53 1.57
C CYS A 162 11.29 14.37 3.10
N HIS A 163 12.51 14.12 3.57
CA HIS A 163 12.81 14.05 5.00
C HIS A 163 13.02 15.47 5.54
N GLY A 164 12.04 16.01 6.23
CA GLY A 164 12.17 17.33 6.84
C GLY A 164 10.97 17.82 7.63
N HIS A 165 9.86 17.11 7.58
CA HIS A 165 8.71 17.44 8.43
C HIS A 165 8.45 16.27 9.36
N SER A 166 9.16 16.26 10.49
CA SER A 166 8.78 15.49 11.67
C SER A 166 7.34 15.86 11.99
N ALA A 167 6.50 14.86 12.15
CA ALA A 167 5.18 15.07 12.74
C ALA A 167 5.35 15.74 14.13
N PRO A 168 4.44 16.62 14.52
CA PRO A 168 4.44 17.23 15.84
C PRO A 168 4.33 16.19 16.94
#